data_48e5e421c838387e9fef89b967ec74a0
#
_entry.id   48e5e421c838387e9fef89b967ec74a0
#
_cell.length_a   1.000
_cell.length_b   1.000
_cell.length_c   1.000
_cell.angle_alpha   90.00
_cell.angle_beta   90.00
_cell.angle_gamma   90.00
#
_symmetry.space_group_name_H-M   'P 1'
#
loop_
_entity.id
_entity.type
_entity.pdbx_description
1 polymer ?
#
loop_
_entity_poly.entity_id
_entity_poly.type
_entity_poly.pdbx_seq_one_letter_code
_entity_poly.pdbx_strand_id
1 'polypeptide(L)'
;MKKISSIVVFLSSFVSVLGQVDFDRPEAFLFERKNRLSEVIDSTDTVLETVSTKNKTFSLQKETDYKSYFSVYGSGYINSNALTNSFMKSYLYTNSYIDDNLKQQQVDRLKKSNSIGVDIKAGLYGQHKFNKIRVEAGLSYRDFSSAQFSSDAFKLIFYGNSMYSGQTASLDPMSVYNVNYQTLYMGVKKIVGKKQNVTLGARLGFVRGGRFQKVDSKNLSLYTATDGSYLRLNAKFDVAYTNDSIYSAVPTMNGGGLTSDYFFSIKGKRSVFAIELLDVGYIRWNNVTTYSGDGSYRYDGIEIANIIGGNGIILDPINLSTFFESMGINKTVKDVTYMLPSTLHISYYRHLTPKVSVTGGVRQQFVHGYIPKVYGKLAYYLTKDFVLVPSLSYGGFGKADIELGIAKSFSNHVLISTNLMWFEYVAAPSKTSGHGMSVAFSYYF
;
A
#
# COMPACT_ATOMS: atom_id res chain seq x y z
N MET A 1 -6.46 -21.68 27.67
CA MET A 1 -6.80 -21.30 26.30
C MET A 1 -7.17 -19.84 26.09
N LYS A 2 -7.83 -19.13 27.01
CA LYS A 2 -8.25 -17.72 26.82
C LYS A 2 -7.20 -16.63 27.08
N LYS A 3 -6.08 -16.89 27.76
CA LYS A 3 -4.96 -15.94 27.90
C LYS A 3 -3.88 -16.09 26.81
N ILE A 4 -3.87 -17.20 26.07
CA ILE A 4 -3.23 -17.31 24.75
C ILE A 4 -3.84 -16.27 23.79
N SER A 5 -5.13 -15.94 23.97
CA SER A 5 -5.79 -14.79 23.33
C SER A 5 -5.00 -13.48 23.42
N SER A 6 -4.15 -13.23 24.39
CA SER A 6 -3.50 -11.90 24.51
C SER A 6 -2.24 -11.79 23.68
N ILE A 7 -1.51 -12.88 23.52
CA ILE A 7 -0.45 -12.95 22.50
C ILE A 7 -1.11 -13.03 21.12
N VAL A 8 -2.20 -13.78 21.00
CA VAL A 8 -3.05 -13.83 19.81
C VAL A 8 -3.75 -12.49 19.59
N VAL A 9 -4.16 -11.75 20.60
CA VAL A 9 -4.71 -10.39 20.50
C VAL A 9 -3.61 -9.37 20.16
N PHE A 10 -2.40 -9.52 20.65
CA PHE A 10 -1.26 -8.72 20.16
C PHE A 10 -0.97 -9.04 18.69
N LEU A 11 -0.97 -10.33 18.34
CA LEU A 11 -0.81 -10.77 16.95
C LEU A 11 -2.09 -10.55 16.11
N SER A 12 -3.29 -10.58 16.68
CA SER A 12 -4.56 -10.32 16.00
C SER A 12 -4.89 -8.84 15.89
N SER A 13 -4.46 -7.99 16.82
CA SER A 13 -4.47 -6.53 16.58
C SER A 13 -3.51 -6.14 15.48
N PHE A 14 -2.45 -6.94 15.27
CA PHE A 14 -1.59 -6.86 14.11
C PHE A 14 -2.34 -7.16 12.80
N VAL A 15 -3.23 -8.13 12.80
CA VAL A 15 -4.05 -8.53 11.65
C VAL A 15 -5.35 -7.73 11.57
N SER A 16 -5.95 -7.33 12.70
CA SER A 16 -7.16 -6.50 12.73
C SER A 16 -6.93 -5.07 12.24
N VAL A 17 -5.70 -4.58 12.33
CA VAL A 17 -5.31 -3.32 11.67
C VAL A 17 -5.38 -3.44 10.15
N LEU A 18 -5.14 -4.63 9.59
CA LEU A 18 -5.31 -4.90 8.16
C LEU A 18 -6.77 -5.19 7.78
N GLY A 19 -7.60 -5.64 8.74
CA GLY A 19 -9.00 -6.03 8.53
C GLY A 19 -10.02 -4.90 8.63
N GLN A 20 -9.59 -3.70 8.99
CA GLN A 20 -10.51 -2.59 9.25
C GLN A 20 -10.65 -1.59 8.10
N VAL A 21 -10.31 -1.96 6.91
CA VAL A 21 -10.85 -1.29 5.73
C VAL A 21 -12.30 -1.76 5.59
N ASP A 22 -13.23 -0.92 6.05
CA ASP A 22 -14.67 -1.19 6.00
C ASP A 22 -15.13 -1.17 4.54
N PHE A 23 -15.14 -2.35 3.91
CA PHE A 23 -15.61 -2.56 2.55
C PHE A 23 -17.12 -2.85 2.45
N ASP A 24 -17.84 -2.83 3.57
CA ASP A 24 -19.27 -3.14 3.59
C ASP A 24 -20.18 -1.97 3.13
N ARG A 25 -19.62 -0.84 2.74
CA ARG A 25 -20.35 0.25 2.09
C ARG A 25 -19.98 0.37 0.62
N PRO A 26 -20.81 -0.20 -0.29
CA PRO A 26 -20.60 -0.06 -1.75
C PRO A 26 -20.49 1.38 -2.22
N GLU A 27 -21.05 2.33 -1.47
CA GLU A 27 -21.07 3.76 -1.78
C GLU A 27 -19.69 4.43 -1.58
N ALA A 28 -18.84 3.92 -0.66
CA ALA A 28 -17.48 4.39 -0.49
C ALA A 28 -16.56 3.96 -1.66
N PHE A 29 -16.91 2.89 -2.36
CA PHE A 29 -16.16 2.36 -3.51
C PHE A 29 -16.30 3.17 -4.79
N LEU A 30 -17.31 4.01 -4.92
CA LEU A 30 -17.60 4.73 -6.15
C LEU A 30 -16.68 5.94 -6.39
N PHE A 31 -15.84 6.32 -5.42
CA PHE A 31 -15.06 7.56 -5.50
C PHE A 31 -13.53 7.39 -5.41
N GLU A 32 -12.98 6.17 -5.45
CA GLU A 32 -11.54 6.02 -5.21
C GLU A 32 -10.82 5.31 -6.35
N ARG A 33 -9.97 6.04 -7.12
CA ARG A 33 -9.10 5.42 -8.12
C ARG A 33 -8.03 6.34 -8.64
N LYS A 34 -6.77 6.04 -8.42
CA LYS A 34 -5.69 6.68 -9.15
C LYS A 34 -5.03 5.78 -10.18
N ASN A 35 -4.69 6.38 -11.25
CA ASN A 35 -4.39 5.81 -12.51
C ASN A 35 -2.89 5.60 -12.71
N ARG A 36 -2.45 4.37 -12.94
CA ARG A 36 -1.11 4.12 -13.46
C ARG A 36 -0.95 4.55 -14.92
N LEU A 37 -2.05 4.71 -15.64
CA LEU A 37 -2.03 5.39 -16.92
C LEU A 37 -1.71 6.87 -16.76
N SER A 38 -2.06 7.53 -15.64
CA SER A 38 -1.63 8.90 -15.38
C SER A 38 -0.13 8.99 -15.02
N GLU A 39 0.44 7.96 -14.38
CA GLU A 39 1.91 7.89 -14.23
C GLU A 39 2.61 7.73 -15.59
N VAL A 40 2.00 7.02 -16.53
CA VAL A 40 2.46 6.92 -17.92
C VAL A 40 2.08 8.18 -18.71
N ILE A 41 0.92 8.76 -18.47
CA ILE A 41 0.46 10.02 -19.08
C ILE A 41 1.23 11.22 -18.50
N ASP A 42 1.52 11.27 -17.19
CA ASP A 42 2.39 12.30 -16.60
C ASP A 42 3.83 12.23 -17.15
N SER A 43 4.35 11.02 -17.39
CA SER A 43 5.63 10.85 -18.08
C SER A 43 5.52 11.03 -19.60
N THR A 44 4.33 10.85 -20.20
CA THR A 44 4.04 11.04 -21.63
C THR A 44 3.58 12.44 -21.98
N ASP A 45 3.26 13.30 -21.01
CA ASP A 45 3.00 14.73 -21.25
C ASP A 45 4.11 15.38 -22.11
N THR A 46 5.32 14.85 -22.01
CA THR A 46 6.45 15.26 -22.86
C THR A 46 6.49 14.55 -24.22
N VAL A 47 5.86 13.38 -24.36
CA VAL A 47 5.89 12.58 -25.62
C VAL A 47 4.86 13.06 -26.62
N LEU A 48 3.70 13.45 -26.13
CA LEU A 48 2.58 13.85 -27.00
C LEU A 48 2.84 15.17 -27.73
N GLU A 49 3.71 16.05 -27.21
CA GLU A 49 4.04 17.34 -27.84
C GLU A 49 4.77 17.27 -29.18
N THR A 50 5.35 16.16 -29.59
CA THR A 50 6.28 16.13 -30.76
C THR A 50 5.86 15.24 -31.92
N VAL A 51 4.75 14.56 -31.87
CA VAL A 51 4.32 13.70 -33.00
C VAL A 51 3.44 14.46 -34.02
N SER A 52 3.29 15.77 -33.84
CA SER A 52 2.49 16.63 -34.72
C SER A 52 3.26 17.19 -35.91
N THR A 53 3.87 16.38 -36.75
CA THR A 53 4.15 16.81 -38.13
C THR A 53 4.11 15.62 -39.09
N LYS A 54 3.09 15.62 -39.92
CA LYS A 54 3.00 14.99 -41.24
C LYS A 54 2.65 13.52 -41.42
N ASN A 55 2.32 12.74 -40.39
CA ASN A 55 1.68 11.45 -40.65
C ASN A 55 0.44 11.28 -39.79
N LYS A 56 -0.68 10.81 -40.34
CA LYS A 56 -1.93 10.47 -39.64
C LYS A 56 -1.69 9.37 -38.61
N THR A 57 -1.07 9.73 -37.52
CA THR A 57 -0.75 8.81 -36.42
C THR A 57 -1.89 8.87 -35.42
N PHE A 58 -2.46 7.72 -35.10
CA PHE A 58 -3.42 7.57 -34.01
C PHE A 58 -2.65 7.82 -32.71
N SER A 59 -2.87 8.94 -32.10
CA SER A 59 -2.33 9.24 -30.76
C SER A 59 -3.46 9.86 -29.97
N LEU A 60 -3.46 9.66 -28.65
CA LEU A 60 -4.22 10.47 -27.69
C LEU A 60 -3.69 11.91 -27.71
N GLN A 61 -3.47 12.45 -28.89
CA GLN A 61 -2.60 13.57 -29.26
C GLN A 61 -3.22 14.94 -28.99
N LYS A 62 -4.31 15.00 -28.20
CA LYS A 62 -4.98 16.26 -27.94
C LYS A 62 -4.49 17.03 -26.72
N GLU A 63 -3.65 16.40 -25.89
CA GLU A 63 -3.04 17.05 -24.73
C GLU A 63 -2.07 18.18 -25.09
N THR A 64 -1.51 18.14 -26.30
CA THR A 64 -0.56 19.16 -26.75
C THR A 64 -1.19 20.51 -27.09
N ASP A 65 -2.47 20.52 -27.42
CA ASP A 65 -3.19 21.75 -27.83
C ASP A 65 -3.82 22.48 -26.65
N TYR A 66 -3.97 21.80 -25.50
CA TYR A 66 -4.57 22.39 -24.30
C TYR A 66 -3.53 23.04 -23.39
N LYS A 67 -3.85 24.23 -22.92
CA LYS A 67 -3.01 24.96 -21.97
C LYS A 67 -3.24 24.52 -20.53
N SER A 68 -4.42 24.00 -20.25
CA SER A 68 -4.82 23.64 -18.91
C SER A 68 -5.55 22.31 -18.89
N TYR A 69 -5.40 21.56 -17.80
CA TYR A 69 -6.28 20.45 -17.50
C TYR A 69 -6.49 20.31 -16.00
N PHE A 70 -7.57 19.63 -15.65
CA PHE A 70 -7.94 19.23 -14.30
C PHE A 70 -8.15 17.74 -14.28
N SER A 71 -7.68 17.07 -13.22
CA SER A 71 -7.85 15.63 -13.07
C SER A 71 -8.30 15.28 -11.65
N VAL A 72 -9.24 14.33 -11.57
CA VAL A 72 -9.64 13.64 -10.35
C VAL A 72 -9.27 12.18 -10.49
N TYR A 73 -8.68 11.62 -9.46
CA TYR A 73 -8.21 10.25 -9.53
C TYR A 73 -8.37 9.51 -8.20
N GLY A 74 -8.41 8.19 -8.29
CA GLY A 74 -8.35 7.32 -7.14
C GLY A 74 -7.80 5.96 -7.50
N SER A 75 -7.16 5.28 -6.55
CA SER A 75 -6.70 3.91 -6.67
C SER A 75 -6.68 3.22 -5.32
N GLY A 76 -6.96 1.92 -5.34
CA GLY A 76 -6.80 1.09 -4.18
C GLY A 76 -6.32 -0.29 -4.59
N TYR A 77 -5.38 -0.86 -3.83
CA TYR A 77 -4.99 -2.24 -4.00
C TYR A 77 -4.58 -2.87 -2.67
N ILE A 78 -4.78 -4.17 -2.58
CA ILE A 78 -4.17 -5.06 -1.59
C ILE A 78 -3.35 -6.10 -2.31
N ASN A 79 -2.19 -6.44 -1.78
CA ASN A 79 -1.32 -7.45 -2.37
C ASN A 79 -0.47 -8.15 -1.31
N SER A 80 -0.23 -9.46 -1.49
CA SER A 80 0.55 -10.30 -0.58
C SER A 80 1.40 -11.30 -1.37
N ASN A 81 2.54 -11.68 -0.82
CA ASN A 81 3.35 -12.78 -1.39
C ASN A 81 2.91 -14.17 -0.90
N ALA A 82 2.01 -14.25 0.08
CA ALA A 82 1.56 -15.47 0.71
C ALA A 82 0.04 -15.63 0.75
N LEU A 83 -0.70 -14.63 1.26
CA LEU A 83 -2.13 -14.73 1.50
C LEU A 83 -2.93 -14.69 0.20
N THR A 84 -3.82 -15.68 -0.01
CA THR A 84 -4.69 -15.72 -1.19
C THR A 84 -5.87 -14.78 -1.06
N ASN A 85 -6.46 -14.41 -2.20
CA ASN A 85 -7.66 -13.58 -2.20
C ASN A 85 -8.86 -14.25 -1.52
N SER A 86 -8.98 -15.59 -1.63
CA SER A 86 -10.02 -16.33 -0.91
C SER A 86 -9.85 -16.23 0.60
N PHE A 87 -8.60 -16.35 1.09
CA PHE A 87 -8.30 -16.17 2.51
C PHE A 87 -8.55 -14.73 2.96
N MET A 88 -8.04 -13.75 2.22
CA MET A 88 -8.25 -12.34 2.53
C MET A 88 -9.73 -11.96 2.53
N LYS A 89 -10.52 -12.50 1.59
CA LYS A 89 -11.97 -12.30 1.57
C LYS A 89 -12.62 -12.82 2.86
N SER A 90 -12.36 -14.08 3.23
CA SER A 90 -12.96 -14.68 4.43
C SER A 90 -12.53 -13.99 5.72
N TYR A 91 -11.25 -13.62 5.82
CA TYR A 91 -10.69 -13.06 7.05
C TYR A 91 -10.92 -11.55 7.17
N LEU A 92 -10.67 -10.76 6.10
CA LEU A 92 -10.68 -9.30 6.16
C LEU A 92 -12.04 -8.69 5.83
N TYR A 93 -12.82 -9.30 4.93
CA TYR A 93 -14.01 -8.65 4.38
C TYR A 93 -15.31 -9.23 4.91
N THR A 94 -15.39 -10.53 5.09
CA THR A 94 -16.65 -11.18 5.48
C THR A 94 -16.67 -11.68 6.91
N ASN A 95 -15.52 -11.62 7.63
CA ASN A 95 -15.35 -12.17 8.97
C ASN A 95 -15.94 -13.61 9.07
N SER A 96 -15.74 -14.39 7.99
CA SER A 96 -16.28 -15.73 7.87
C SER A 96 -15.38 -16.75 8.56
N TYR A 97 -15.95 -17.90 8.91
CA TYR A 97 -15.13 -19.01 9.42
C TYR A 97 -14.07 -19.43 8.41
N ILE A 98 -12.84 -19.58 8.87
CA ILE A 98 -11.71 -20.04 8.10
C ILE A 98 -11.50 -21.53 8.43
N ASP A 99 -11.87 -22.39 7.50
CA ASP A 99 -11.71 -23.84 7.65
C ASP A 99 -10.24 -24.26 7.55
N ASP A 100 -9.97 -25.51 7.95
CA ASP A 100 -8.59 -26.01 8.00
C ASP A 100 -7.97 -26.17 6.60
N ASN A 101 -8.79 -26.40 5.57
CA ASN A 101 -8.31 -26.48 4.20
C ASN A 101 -7.82 -25.11 3.72
N LEU A 102 -8.57 -24.05 3.97
CA LEU A 102 -8.18 -22.69 3.63
C LEU A 102 -6.94 -22.24 4.41
N LYS A 103 -6.82 -22.62 5.70
CA LYS A 103 -5.61 -22.38 6.49
C LYS A 103 -4.40 -23.11 5.90
N GLN A 104 -4.55 -24.40 5.58
CA GLN A 104 -3.48 -25.23 5.04
C GLN A 104 -2.98 -24.70 3.70
N GLN A 105 -3.88 -24.27 2.82
CA GLN A 105 -3.51 -23.61 1.55
C GLN A 105 -2.60 -22.39 1.77
N GLN A 106 -2.81 -21.64 2.87
CA GLN A 106 -1.90 -20.53 3.19
C GLN A 106 -0.55 -21.05 3.67
N VAL A 107 -0.55 -22.04 4.60
CA VAL A 107 0.69 -22.61 5.15
C VAL A 107 1.61 -23.12 4.05
N ASP A 108 1.07 -23.78 3.03
CA ASP A 108 1.83 -24.30 1.88
C ASP A 108 2.49 -23.20 1.04
N ARG A 109 2.00 -21.97 1.14
CA ARG A 109 2.48 -20.79 0.40
C ARG A 109 3.45 -19.94 1.22
N LEU A 110 3.45 -20.10 2.54
CA LEU A 110 4.28 -19.29 3.45
C LEU A 110 5.76 -19.51 3.18
N LYS A 111 6.51 -18.43 3.31
CA LYS A 111 7.96 -18.39 3.31
C LYS A 111 8.44 -17.99 4.71
N LYS A 112 9.74 -18.04 4.95
CA LYS A 112 10.34 -17.53 6.19
C LYS A 112 9.93 -16.08 6.46
N SER A 113 9.81 -15.27 5.41
CA SER A 113 9.31 -13.89 5.48
C SER A 113 8.19 -13.68 4.48
N ASN A 114 7.06 -13.24 4.96
CA ASN A 114 5.85 -12.94 4.20
C ASN A 114 5.51 -11.46 4.34
N SER A 115 4.82 -10.94 3.34
CA SER A 115 4.41 -9.53 3.32
C SER A 115 3.01 -9.35 2.77
N ILE A 116 2.36 -8.31 3.23
CA ILE A 116 1.10 -7.80 2.70
C ILE A 116 1.16 -6.28 2.69
N GLY A 117 0.56 -5.65 1.70
CA GLY A 117 0.44 -4.21 1.62
C GLY A 117 -0.87 -3.77 1.03
N VAL A 118 -1.36 -2.64 1.54
CA VAL A 118 -2.55 -1.91 1.07
C VAL A 118 -2.12 -0.49 0.76
N ASP A 119 -2.52 0.04 -0.37
CA ASP A 119 -2.24 1.44 -0.74
C ASP A 119 -3.50 2.04 -1.40
N ILE A 120 -4.16 2.94 -0.71
CA ILE A 120 -5.33 3.66 -1.17
C ILE A 120 -4.92 5.11 -1.39
N LYS A 121 -5.20 5.62 -2.57
CA LYS A 121 -4.90 7.01 -2.95
C LYS A 121 -6.10 7.63 -3.62
N ALA A 122 -6.37 8.87 -3.30
CA ALA A 122 -7.34 9.69 -4.01
C ALA A 122 -6.82 11.12 -4.10
N GLY A 123 -7.25 11.86 -5.11
CA GLY A 123 -6.84 13.25 -5.20
C GLY A 123 -7.39 13.96 -6.42
N LEU A 124 -7.11 15.23 -6.45
CA LEU A 124 -7.43 16.11 -7.56
C LEU A 124 -6.25 17.07 -7.80
N TYR A 125 -6.01 17.41 -9.03
CA TYR A 125 -5.01 18.41 -9.39
C TYR A 125 -5.37 19.13 -10.67
N GLY A 126 -4.88 20.38 -10.75
CA GLY A 126 -4.91 21.20 -11.95
C GLY A 126 -3.50 21.52 -12.42
N GLN A 127 -3.32 21.59 -13.74
CA GLN A 127 -2.07 22.01 -14.35
C GLN A 127 -2.34 23.09 -15.39
N HIS A 128 -1.44 24.08 -15.46
CA HIS A 128 -1.45 25.10 -16.50
C HIS A 128 -0.07 25.26 -17.12
N LYS A 129 -0.04 25.39 -18.46
CA LYS A 129 1.20 25.56 -19.25
C LYS A 129 1.43 27.00 -19.60
N PHE A 130 2.54 27.54 -19.12
CA PHE A 130 3.07 28.87 -19.48
C PHE A 130 4.33 28.68 -20.33
N ASN A 131 4.18 28.70 -21.66
CA ASN A 131 5.31 28.46 -22.56
C ASN A 131 6.04 27.14 -22.30
N LYS A 132 7.27 27.18 -21.75
CA LYS A 132 8.08 26.01 -21.41
C LYS A 132 7.96 25.55 -19.96
N ILE A 133 7.13 26.22 -19.19
CA ILE A 133 6.91 25.94 -17.76
C ILE A 133 5.49 25.43 -17.60
N ARG A 134 5.33 24.36 -16.83
CA ARG A 134 4.03 23.89 -16.35
C ARG A 134 3.98 24.11 -14.85
N VAL A 135 2.90 24.70 -14.39
CA VAL A 135 2.61 24.88 -12.97
C VAL A 135 1.46 23.98 -12.61
N GLU A 136 1.57 23.29 -11.50
CA GLU A 136 0.53 22.39 -11.02
C GLU A 136 0.24 22.64 -9.54
N ALA A 137 -1.01 22.40 -9.14
CA ALA A 137 -1.43 22.40 -7.75
C ALA A 137 -2.47 21.33 -7.53
N GLY A 138 -2.51 20.72 -6.36
CA GLY A 138 -3.45 19.66 -6.07
C GLY A 138 -3.55 19.30 -4.61
N LEU A 139 -4.55 18.46 -4.35
CA LEU A 139 -4.82 17.83 -3.05
C LEU A 139 -4.81 16.33 -3.24
N SER A 140 -4.13 15.61 -2.37
CA SER A 140 -4.13 14.16 -2.35
C SER A 140 -4.40 13.61 -0.95
N TYR A 141 -4.99 12.42 -0.92
CA TYR A 141 -5.19 11.58 0.24
C TYR A 141 -4.45 10.27 0.02
N ARG A 142 -3.81 9.75 1.05
CA ARG A 142 -3.22 8.43 1.04
C ARG A 142 -3.48 7.71 2.35
N ASP A 143 -3.95 6.47 2.25
CA ASP A 143 -4.00 5.49 3.33
C ASP A 143 -3.13 4.31 2.93
N PHE A 144 -2.02 4.15 3.64
CA PHE A 144 -1.00 3.15 3.33
C PHE A 144 -0.80 2.25 4.53
N SER A 145 -0.85 0.95 4.28
CA SER A 145 -0.60 -0.09 5.27
C SER A 145 0.34 -1.14 4.71
N SER A 146 1.31 -1.56 5.50
CA SER A 146 2.15 -2.71 5.17
C SER A 146 2.44 -3.54 6.42
N ALA A 147 2.55 -4.85 6.22
CA ALA A 147 2.97 -5.77 7.26
C ALA A 147 3.94 -6.80 6.69
N GLN A 148 4.91 -7.19 7.53
CA GLN A 148 5.82 -8.29 7.30
C GLN A 148 5.69 -9.27 8.47
N PHE A 149 5.65 -10.57 8.20
CA PHE A 149 5.44 -11.59 9.22
C PHE A 149 6.14 -12.91 8.86
N SER A 150 6.49 -13.69 9.88
CA SER A 150 7.07 -15.01 9.71
C SER A 150 6.00 -16.10 9.47
N SER A 151 6.40 -17.27 8.97
CA SER A 151 5.51 -18.42 8.86
C SER A 151 4.98 -18.88 10.22
N ASP A 152 5.84 -18.82 11.24
CA ASP A 152 5.47 -19.26 12.58
C ASP A 152 4.48 -18.30 13.24
N ALA A 153 4.58 -16.98 12.96
CA ALA A 153 3.58 -16.01 13.40
C ALA A 153 2.19 -16.35 12.84
N PHE A 154 2.08 -16.66 11.54
CA PHE A 154 0.81 -17.11 10.95
C PHE A 154 0.29 -18.39 11.60
N LYS A 155 1.16 -19.41 11.76
CA LYS A 155 0.77 -20.69 12.36
C LYS A 155 0.31 -20.51 13.80
N LEU A 156 0.99 -19.70 14.61
CA LEU A 156 0.56 -19.40 15.97
C LEU A 156 -0.82 -18.74 16.03
N ILE A 157 -1.11 -17.81 15.10
CA ILE A 157 -2.42 -17.13 15.06
C ILE A 157 -3.55 -18.11 14.73
N PHE A 158 -3.37 -19.00 13.75
CA PHE A 158 -4.45 -19.81 13.20
C PHE A 158 -4.51 -21.25 13.73
N TYR A 159 -3.45 -21.77 14.31
CA TYR A 159 -3.41 -23.12 14.88
C TYR A 159 -3.08 -23.13 16.38
N GLY A 160 -2.60 -22.02 16.93
CA GLY A 160 -2.20 -21.94 18.34
C GLY A 160 -0.79 -22.45 18.59
N ASN A 161 -0.42 -22.46 19.88
CA ASN A 161 0.95 -22.80 20.31
C ASN A 161 1.20 -24.29 20.55
N SER A 162 0.17 -25.13 20.57
CA SER A 162 0.29 -26.57 20.84
C SER A 162 1.21 -27.30 19.85
N MET A 163 1.22 -26.85 18.59
CA MET A 163 2.11 -27.39 17.56
C MET A 163 3.61 -27.10 17.82
N TYR A 164 3.91 -26.20 18.74
CA TYR A 164 5.27 -25.83 19.15
C TYR A 164 5.64 -26.42 20.53
N SER A 165 4.94 -27.49 21.02
CA SER A 165 5.26 -28.17 22.27
C SER A 165 6.72 -28.63 22.28
N GLY A 166 7.50 -28.21 23.27
CA GLY A 166 8.94 -28.42 23.36
C GLY A 166 9.81 -27.61 22.38
N GLN A 167 9.22 -26.67 21.62
CA GLN A 167 9.89 -25.94 20.56
C GLN A 167 9.71 -24.43 20.69
N THR A 168 10.56 -23.71 19.96
CA THR A 168 10.48 -22.23 19.85
C THR A 168 9.97 -21.83 18.48
N ALA A 169 8.84 -21.12 18.42
CA ALA A 169 8.36 -20.45 17.24
C ALA A 169 9.15 -19.15 17.03
N SER A 170 9.70 -18.95 15.84
CA SER A 170 10.34 -17.69 15.46
C SER A 170 9.31 -16.73 14.86
N LEU A 171 9.05 -15.63 15.53
CA LEU A 171 8.06 -14.65 15.08
C LEU A 171 8.68 -13.54 14.20
N ASP A 172 10.00 -13.50 14.07
CA ASP A 172 10.70 -12.58 13.18
C ASP A 172 10.77 -13.11 11.73
N PRO A 173 10.68 -12.19 10.76
CA PRO A 173 10.47 -10.76 10.92
C PRO A 173 9.01 -10.42 11.24
N MET A 174 8.79 -9.43 12.09
CA MET A 174 7.46 -8.87 12.33
C MET A 174 7.55 -7.34 12.30
N SER A 175 6.89 -6.73 11.34
CA SER A 175 6.76 -5.28 11.25
C SER A 175 5.40 -4.87 10.73
N VAL A 176 4.88 -3.75 11.21
CA VAL A 176 3.68 -3.08 10.69
C VAL A 176 4.01 -1.62 10.49
N TYR A 177 3.52 -1.06 9.41
CA TYR A 177 3.54 0.36 9.15
C TYR A 177 2.20 0.79 8.56
N ASN A 178 1.46 1.62 9.30
CA ASN A 178 0.22 2.22 8.85
C ASN A 178 0.34 3.72 8.91
N VAL A 179 -0.04 4.39 7.86
CA VAL A 179 -0.04 5.85 7.80
C VAL A 179 -1.18 6.35 6.93
N ASN A 180 -1.94 7.30 7.47
CA ASN A 180 -2.99 8.01 6.75
C ASN A 180 -2.66 9.51 6.73
N TYR A 181 -2.67 10.12 5.56
CA TYR A 181 -2.35 11.54 5.43
C TYR A 181 -2.98 12.19 4.20
N GLN A 182 -3.08 13.50 4.27
CA GLN A 182 -3.51 14.39 3.20
C GLN A 182 -2.37 15.33 2.84
N THR A 183 -2.22 15.65 1.56
CA THR A 183 -1.17 16.54 1.07
C THR A 183 -1.78 17.63 0.20
N LEU A 184 -1.55 18.88 0.55
CA LEU A 184 -1.76 20.02 -0.34
C LEU A 184 -0.41 20.37 -0.97
N TYR A 185 -0.32 20.35 -2.29
CA TYR A 185 0.94 20.55 -2.98
C TYR A 185 0.85 21.55 -4.13
N MET A 186 2.00 22.12 -4.44
CA MET A 186 2.24 22.92 -5.65
C MET A 186 3.53 22.42 -6.32
N GLY A 187 3.59 22.53 -7.64
CA GLY A 187 4.75 22.06 -8.39
C GLY A 187 4.99 22.84 -9.65
N VAL A 188 6.19 22.65 -10.15
CA VAL A 188 6.63 23.22 -11.42
C VAL A 188 7.42 22.20 -12.21
N LYS A 189 7.13 22.11 -13.52
CA LYS A 189 7.91 21.34 -14.49
C LYS A 189 8.41 22.27 -15.59
N LYS A 190 9.66 22.14 -16.00
CA LYS A 190 10.28 22.99 -17.02
C LYS A 190 10.98 22.15 -18.06
N ILE A 191 10.73 22.46 -19.33
CA ILE A 191 11.44 21.86 -20.46
C ILE A 191 12.75 22.63 -20.66
N VAL A 192 13.86 21.93 -20.65
CA VAL A 192 15.21 22.48 -20.71
C VAL A 192 16.07 21.84 -21.81
N GLY A 193 17.25 22.38 -22.03
CA GLY A 193 18.23 21.91 -23.02
C GLY A 193 18.03 22.54 -24.41
N LYS A 194 19.11 22.56 -25.20
CA LYS A 194 19.10 23.14 -26.57
C LYS A 194 18.08 22.43 -27.49
N LYS A 195 17.92 21.10 -27.34
CA LYS A 195 16.97 20.28 -28.10
C LYS A 195 15.55 20.29 -27.49
N GLN A 196 15.33 20.95 -26.37
CA GLN A 196 14.05 20.97 -25.63
C GLN A 196 13.48 19.55 -25.40
N ASN A 197 14.33 18.64 -25.03
CA ASN A 197 14.01 17.21 -24.86
C ASN A 197 14.21 16.70 -23.42
N VAL A 198 14.59 17.57 -22.51
CA VAL A 198 14.74 17.23 -21.09
C VAL A 198 13.68 17.99 -20.30
N THR A 199 12.93 17.30 -19.45
CA THR A 199 12.02 17.91 -18.50
C THR A 199 12.55 17.71 -17.10
N LEU A 200 12.60 18.79 -16.32
CA LEU A 200 12.89 18.78 -14.90
C LEU A 200 11.67 19.32 -14.16
N GLY A 201 11.30 18.69 -13.05
CA GLY A 201 10.20 19.14 -12.24
C GLY A 201 10.39 18.86 -10.75
N ALA A 202 9.70 19.64 -9.94
CA ALA A 202 9.58 19.41 -8.51
C ALA A 202 8.19 19.83 -8.01
N ARG A 203 7.71 19.14 -6.98
CA ARG A 203 6.54 19.51 -6.17
C ARG A 203 6.97 19.69 -4.74
N LEU A 204 6.33 20.58 -4.04
CA LEU A 204 6.42 20.76 -2.60
C LEU A 204 5.02 20.69 -2.01
N GLY A 205 4.86 19.99 -0.89
CA GLY A 205 3.57 19.81 -0.27
C GLY A 205 3.62 19.92 1.26
N PHE A 206 2.53 20.47 1.80
CA PHE A 206 2.22 20.40 3.23
C PHE A 206 1.42 19.14 3.51
N VAL A 207 1.84 18.38 4.50
CA VAL A 207 1.22 17.12 4.88
C VAL A 207 0.48 17.29 6.19
N ARG A 208 -0.80 16.89 6.19
CA ARG A 208 -1.62 16.72 7.38
C ARG A 208 -1.71 15.23 7.69
N GLY A 209 -1.10 14.81 8.81
CA GLY A 209 -1.15 13.44 9.30
C GLY A 209 -2.45 13.17 10.08
N GLY A 210 -3.17 12.14 9.69
CA GLY A 210 -4.37 11.69 10.37
C GLY A 210 -4.08 10.56 11.36
N ARG A 211 -3.66 9.41 10.90
CA ARG A 211 -3.40 8.21 11.71
C ARG A 211 -2.01 7.66 11.44
N PHE A 212 -1.39 7.16 12.50
CA PHE A 212 -0.08 6.53 12.44
C PHE A 212 -0.01 5.32 13.35
N GLN A 213 0.58 4.25 12.87
CA GLN A 213 0.95 3.09 13.67
C GLN A 213 2.21 2.46 13.09
N LYS A 214 3.14 2.13 13.97
CA LYS A 214 4.35 1.40 13.62
C LYS A 214 4.62 0.33 14.67
N VAL A 215 4.97 -0.86 14.21
CA VAL A 215 5.47 -1.97 15.02
C VAL A 215 6.71 -2.50 14.33
N ASP A 216 7.81 -2.58 15.03
CA ASP A 216 9.02 -3.27 14.61
C ASP A 216 9.43 -4.25 15.70
N SER A 217 9.77 -5.48 15.32
CA SER A 217 10.33 -6.46 16.25
C SER A 217 11.70 -6.94 15.80
N LYS A 218 12.48 -7.35 16.81
CA LYS A 218 13.74 -8.07 16.64
C LYS A 218 13.81 -9.12 17.72
N ASN A 219 14.33 -10.31 17.40
CA ASN A 219 14.45 -11.42 18.35
C ASN A 219 13.13 -11.84 18.99
N LEU A 220 12.01 -11.68 18.26
CA LEU A 220 10.69 -12.08 18.73
C LEU A 220 10.51 -13.58 18.58
N SER A 221 10.34 -14.29 19.69
CA SER A 221 10.16 -15.75 19.70
C SER A 221 9.30 -16.21 20.87
N LEU A 222 8.57 -17.32 20.66
CA LEU A 222 7.72 -17.93 21.66
C LEU A 222 8.11 -19.39 21.84
N TYR A 223 8.63 -19.75 23.02
CA TYR A 223 8.83 -21.14 23.43
C TYR A 223 7.58 -21.67 24.14
N THR A 224 7.17 -22.87 23.79
CA THR A 224 6.09 -23.62 24.47
C THR A 224 6.68 -24.81 25.19
N ALA A 225 6.45 -24.94 26.50
CA ALA A 225 6.91 -26.09 27.26
C ALA A 225 6.33 -27.41 26.72
N THR A 226 7.07 -28.53 26.84
CA THR A 226 6.66 -29.82 26.31
C THR A 226 5.35 -30.31 26.90
N ASP A 227 5.14 -30.05 28.18
CA ASP A 227 3.93 -30.39 28.94
C ASP A 227 2.86 -29.29 28.90
N GLY A 228 3.13 -28.20 28.18
CA GLY A 228 2.24 -27.02 28.11
C GLY A 228 2.18 -26.18 29.38
N SER A 229 3.02 -26.45 30.38
CA SER A 229 2.99 -25.79 31.69
C SER A 229 3.32 -24.32 31.65
N TYR A 230 4.14 -23.90 30.68
CA TYR A 230 4.47 -22.48 30.50
C TYR A 230 4.77 -22.09 29.05
N LEU A 231 4.68 -20.79 28.81
CA LEU A 231 5.16 -20.12 27.61
C LEU A 231 6.27 -19.15 27.99
N ARG A 232 7.29 -19.02 27.14
CA ARG A 232 8.33 -18.01 27.29
C ARG A 232 8.39 -17.17 26.02
N LEU A 233 8.04 -15.89 26.15
CA LEU A 233 8.16 -14.90 25.09
C LEU A 233 9.47 -14.14 25.27
N ASN A 234 10.34 -14.20 24.26
CA ASN A 234 11.46 -13.27 24.16
C ASN A 234 11.07 -12.21 23.14
N ALA A 235 11.25 -10.96 23.48
CA ALA A 235 10.81 -9.86 22.64
C ALA A 235 11.71 -8.65 22.77
N LYS A 236 12.24 -8.19 21.64
CA LYS A 236 12.72 -6.84 21.46
C LYS A 236 11.82 -6.14 20.46
N PHE A 237 11.14 -5.10 20.87
CA PHE A 237 10.14 -4.46 20.02
C PHE A 237 10.02 -2.97 20.31
N ASP A 238 9.57 -2.26 19.28
CA ASP A 238 9.16 -0.87 19.31
C ASP A 238 7.76 -0.75 18.72
N VAL A 239 6.83 -0.19 19.49
CA VAL A 239 5.46 0.10 19.08
C VAL A 239 5.21 1.60 19.24
N ALA A 240 4.62 2.20 18.22
CA ALA A 240 4.23 3.61 18.24
C ALA A 240 2.89 3.79 17.51
N TYR A 241 1.93 4.51 18.11
CA TYR A 241 0.65 4.77 17.48
C TYR A 241 -0.02 6.05 17.99
N THR A 242 -0.82 6.65 17.11
CA THR A 242 -1.75 7.73 17.48
C THR A 242 -3.00 7.16 18.14
N ASN A 243 -3.60 7.89 19.08
CA ASN A 243 -4.76 7.42 19.87
C ASN A 243 -6.12 7.53 19.15
N ASP A 244 -6.12 7.82 17.84
CA ASP A 244 -7.36 7.94 17.08
C ASP A 244 -8.06 6.61 16.84
N SER A 245 -9.38 6.69 16.80
CA SER A 245 -10.20 5.57 16.35
C SER A 245 -9.83 5.21 14.90
N ILE A 246 -9.52 3.94 14.71
CA ILE A 246 -9.24 3.35 13.39
C ILE A 246 -10.45 3.39 12.45
N TYR A 247 -11.66 3.62 12.99
CA TYR A 247 -12.94 3.69 12.26
C TYR A 247 -13.27 5.08 11.73
N SER A 248 -12.45 6.11 12.00
CA SER A 248 -12.71 7.44 11.47
C SER A 248 -12.28 7.53 10.01
N ALA A 249 -13.21 7.74 9.10
CA ALA A 249 -12.94 7.96 7.68
C ALA A 249 -12.11 9.25 7.44
N VAL A 250 -12.27 10.24 8.32
CA VAL A 250 -11.46 11.46 8.34
C VAL A 250 -10.89 11.61 9.75
N PRO A 251 -9.69 11.04 9.99
CA PRO A 251 -9.05 11.14 11.30
C PRO A 251 -8.80 12.59 11.71
N THR A 252 -8.74 12.83 13.02
CA THR A 252 -8.31 14.12 13.54
C THR A 252 -6.87 14.43 13.09
N MET A 253 -6.46 15.69 13.14
CA MET A 253 -5.09 16.05 12.80
C MET A 253 -4.16 15.68 13.94
N ASN A 254 -3.37 14.63 13.76
CA ASN A 254 -2.42 14.12 14.76
C ASN A 254 -0.96 14.43 14.42
N GLY A 255 -0.72 15.09 13.30
CA GLY A 255 0.62 15.47 12.90
C GLY A 255 0.64 16.40 11.69
N GLY A 256 1.79 16.98 11.46
CA GLY A 256 2.06 17.85 10.33
C GLY A 256 3.45 17.60 9.76
N GLY A 257 3.64 17.86 8.48
CA GLY A 257 4.92 17.63 7.84
C GLY A 257 5.06 18.27 6.47
N LEU A 258 6.13 17.91 5.81
CA LEU A 258 6.45 18.37 4.46
C LEU A 258 6.78 17.18 3.58
N THR A 259 6.46 17.31 2.29
CA THR A 259 6.84 16.35 1.27
C THR A 259 7.34 17.05 0.02
N SER A 260 8.16 16.34 -0.75
CA SER A 260 8.63 16.79 -2.05
C SER A 260 8.64 15.63 -3.05
N ASP A 261 8.35 15.95 -4.31
CA ASP A 261 8.47 15.04 -5.44
C ASP A 261 9.45 15.63 -6.44
N TYR A 262 10.18 14.75 -7.14
CA TYR A 262 11.15 15.14 -8.15
C TYR A 262 10.91 14.35 -9.43
N PHE A 263 10.94 15.07 -10.56
CA PHE A 263 10.67 14.53 -11.89
C PHE A 263 11.81 14.84 -12.83
N PHE A 264 12.27 13.82 -13.52
CA PHE A 264 13.26 13.92 -14.58
C PHE A 264 12.81 13.09 -15.76
N SER A 265 12.81 13.64 -16.96
CA SER A 265 12.61 12.84 -18.16
C SER A 265 13.43 13.33 -19.35
N ILE A 266 13.82 12.40 -20.21
CA ILE A 266 14.49 12.66 -21.46
C ILE A 266 13.66 12.06 -22.60
N LYS A 267 13.36 12.89 -23.58
CA LYS A 267 12.58 12.53 -24.75
C LYS A 267 13.50 12.26 -25.95
N GLY A 268 13.34 11.09 -26.56
CA GLY A 268 13.87 10.75 -27.84
C GLY A 268 12.87 10.97 -28.98
N LYS A 269 13.19 10.53 -30.20
CA LYS A 269 12.27 10.66 -31.36
C LYS A 269 10.97 9.85 -31.19
N ARG A 270 11.04 8.66 -30.57
CA ARG A 270 9.92 7.73 -30.36
C ARG A 270 9.94 7.10 -28.97
N SER A 271 10.68 7.68 -28.04
CA SER A 271 10.87 7.13 -26.71
C SER A 271 10.97 8.20 -25.65
N VAL A 272 10.65 7.84 -24.40
CA VAL A 272 10.89 8.64 -23.21
C VAL A 272 11.51 7.76 -22.16
N PHE A 273 12.56 8.26 -21.52
CA PHE A 273 13.10 7.73 -20.29
C PHE A 273 12.71 8.68 -19.15
N ALA A 274 12.17 8.16 -18.06
CA ALA A 274 11.76 8.96 -16.92
C ALA A 274 12.25 8.36 -15.60
N ILE A 275 12.55 9.26 -14.65
CA ILE A 275 12.83 8.95 -13.24
C ILE A 275 11.96 9.86 -12.40
N GLU A 276 11.25 9.28 -11.45
CA GLU A 276 10.40 9.97 -10.50
C GLU A 276 10.74 9.52 -9.08
N LEU A 277 10.89 10.48 -8.18
CA LEU A 277 11.07 10.24 -6.76
C LEU A 277 9.95 10.95 -6.03
N LEU A 278 9.04 10.19 -5.43
CA LEU A 278 7.76 10.67 -4.92
C LEU A 278 7.68 10.51 -3.39
N ASP A 279 6.90 11.37 -2.75
CA ASP A 279 6.61 11.34 -1.31
C ASP A 279 7.90 11.40 -0.45
N VAL A 280 8.92 12.14 -0.87
CA VAL A 280 10.14 12.35 -0.08
C VAL A 280 9.85 13.38 1.00
N GLY A 281 9.60 12.90 2.21
CA GLY A 281 9.18 13.79 3.27
C GLY A 281 8.98 13.09 4.60
N TYR A 282 8.44 13.83 5.54
CA TYR A 282 8.21 13.34 6.90
C TYR A 282 6.93 13.94 7.49
N ILE A 283 6.44 13.29 8.54
CA ILE A 283 5.41 13.81 9.43
C ILE A 283 5.95 13.78 10.85
N ARG A 284 5.83 14.89 11.56
CA ARG A 284 5.96 14.96 13.01
C ARG A 284 4.58 14.69 13.61
N TRP A 285 4.46 13.57 14.29
CA TRP A 285 3.25 13.10 14.95
C TRP A 285 3.24 13.58 16.39
N ASN A 286 2.11 14.09 16.85
CA ASN A 286 1.95 14.66 18.18
C ASN A 286 1.34 13.61 19.12
N ASN A 287 1.76 13.62 20.38
CA ASN A 287 1.18 12.80 21.45
C ASN A 287 1.08 11.29 21.10
N VAL A 288 2.11 10.76 20.48
CA VAL A 288 2.17 9.35 20.08
C VAL A 288 2.44 8.48 21.30
N THR A 289 1.58 7.50 21.53
CA THR A 289 1.83 6.45 22.51
C THR A 289 2.92 5.52 21.98
N THR A 290 3.97 5.34 22.79
CA THR A 290 5.10 4.46 22.44
C THR A 290 5.36 3.46 23.54
N TYR A 291 5.68 2.22 23.14
CA TYR A 291 6.18 1.17 24.00
C TYR A 291 7.48 0.65 23.37
N SER A 292 8.51 0.47 24.19
CA SER A 292 9.76 -0.13 23.75
C SER A 292 10.26 -1.07 24.84
N GLY A 293 10.61 -2.27 24.45
CA GLY A 293 11.02 -3.32 25.37
C GLY A 293 12.05 -4.26 24.77
N ASP A 294 12.91 -4.78 25.66
CA ASP A 294 13.88 -5.83 25.36
C ASP A 294 13.92 -6.75 26.58
N GLY A 295 13.25 -7.90 26.49
CA GLY A 295 13.12 -8.77 27.66
C GLY A 295 12.60 -10.17 27.37
N SER A 296 12.59 -10.99 28.42
CA SER A 296 12.03 -12.34 28.42
C SER A 296 10.90 -12.40 29.44
N TYR A 297 9.75 -12.83 28.98
CA TYR A 297 8.56 -12.99 29.81
C TYR A 297 8.11 -14.44 29.85
N ARG A 298 7.90 -14.96 31.06
CA ARG A 298 7.39 -16.31 31.28
C ARG A 298 5.93 -16.23 31.71
N TYR A 299 5.12 -17.04 31.10
CA TYR A 299 3.71 -17.18 31.42
C TYR A 299 3.38 -18.63 31.80
N ASP A 300 3.05 -18.85 33.06
CA ASP A 300 2.80 -20.20 33.65
C ASP A 300 1.33 -20.63 33.58
N GLY A 301 0.48 -19.91 32.84
CA GLY A 301 -0.95 -20.22 32.72
C GLY A 301 -1.81 -19.64 33.83
N ILE A 302 -3.13 -19.93 33.78
CA ILE A 302 -4.04 -19.72 34.89
C ILE A 302 -4.53 -21.11 35.34
N GLU A 303 -4.40 -21.39 36.59
CA GLU A 303 -5.08 -22.51 37.22
C GLU A 303 -6.59 -22.16 37.32
N ILE A 304 -7.42 -22.87 36.55
CA ILE A 304 -8.87 -22.72 36.64
C ILE A 304 -9.33 -23.79 37.64
N ALA A 305 -9.45 -23.42 38.89
CA ALA A 305 -9.81 -24.30 39.98
C ALA A 305 -11.23 -24.92 39.87
N ASN A 306 -12.12 -24.43 39.01
CA ASN A 306 -13.46 -24.99 38.85
C ASN A 306 -14.13 -24.61 37.53
N ILE A 307 -14.13 -25.52 36.55
CA ILE A 307 -14.83 -25.35 35.26
C ILE A 307 -16.36 -25.69 35.40
N ILE A 308 -16.79 -26.32 36.49
CA ILE A 308 -18.14 -26.90 36.64
C ILE A 308 -19.08 -26.03 37.45
N GLY A 309 -18.62 -24.97 38.11
CA GLY A 309 -19.43 -24.01 38.82
C GLY A 309 -19.94 -22.91 37.88
N GLY A 310 -21.23 -22.96 37.51
CA GLY A 310 -21.94 -22.23 36.48
C GLY A 310 -21.96 -20.68 36.47
N ASN A 311 -20.91 -20.04 36.92
CA ASN A 311 -20.70 -18.62 36.68
C ASN A 311 -19.53 -18.45 35.71
N GLY A 312 -19.86 -18.22 34.44
CA GLY A 312 -18.88 -17.97 33.42
C GLY A 312 -17.92 -16.84 33.82
N ILE A 313 -16.65 -17.16 34.06
CA ILE A 313 -15.61 -16.15 34.20
C ILE A 313 -15.45 -15.54 32.80
N ILE A 314 -16.09 -14.40 32.59
CA ILE A 314 -15.79 -13.50 31.48
C ILE A 314 -14.37 -12.99 31.78
N LEU A 315 -13.38 -13.60 31.14
CA LEU A 315 -12.04 -13.06 31.16
C LEU A 315 -12.11 -11.74 30.37
N ASP A 316 -11.93 -10.63 31.08
CA ASP A 316 -11.76 -9.35 30.45
C ASP A 316 -10.71 -9.47 29.32
N PRO A 317 -10.97 -8.89 28.14
CA PRO A 317 -9.95 -8.85 27.11
C PRO A 317 -8.73 -8.16 27.71
N ILE A 318 -7.60 -8.86 27.76
CA ILE A 318 -6.38 -8.27 28.27
C ILE A 318 -6.06 -7.07 27.36
N ASN A 319 -6.18 -5.90 27.95
CA ASN A 319 -5.79 -4.67 27.29
C ASN A 319 -4.30 -4.75 26.96
N LEU A 320 -3.91 -4.30 25.78
CA LEU A 320 -2.52 -4.28 25.32
C LEU A 320 -1.61 -3.54 26.33
N SER A 321 -2.12 -2.50 26.98
CA SER A 321 -1.39 -1.78 28.03
C SER A 321 -1.10 -2.67 29.24
N THR A 322 -2.08 -3.41 29.75
CA THR A 322 -1.92 -4.34 30.86
C THR A 322 -0.92 -5.45 30.54
N PHE A 323 -0.93 -5.94 29.30
CA PHE A 323 0.05 -6.92 28.84
C PHE A 323 1.46 -6.35 28.85
N PHE A 324 1.70 -5.15 28.32
CA PHE A 324 3.02 -4.52 28.35
C PHE A 324 3.47 -4.16 29.76
N GLU A 325 2.56 -3.68 30.62
CA GLU A 325 2.85 -3.40 32.01
C GLU A 325 3.29 -4.66 32.77
N SER A 326 2.63 -5.81 32.51
CA SER A 326 3.02 -7.10 33.10
C SER A 326 4.40 -7.59 32.66
N MET A 327 4.90 -7.10 31.53
CA MET A 327 6.26 -7.32 31.04
C MET A 327 7.26 -6.30 31.54
N GLY A 328 6.88 -5.37 32.41
CA GLY A 328 7.73 -4.27 32.88
C GLY A 328 8.00 -3.21 31.81
N ILE A 329 7.17 -3.14 30.77
CA ILE A 329 7.34 -2.23 29.66
C ILE A 329 6.52 -0.96 29.91
N ASN A 330 7.20 0.17 29.99
CA ASN A 330 6.59 1.44 30.29
C ASN A 330 5.99 2.09 29.04
N LYS A 331 4.77 2.58 29.20
CA LYS A 331 4.12 3.47 28.26
C LYS A 331 4.74 4.86 28.34
N THR A 332 5.11 5.42 27.20
CA THR A 332 5.48 6.83 27.08
C THR A 332 4.64 7.50 26.01
N VAL A 333 4.36 8.80 26.22
CA VAL A 333 3.66 9.63 25.23
C VAL A 333 4.60 10.75 24.83
N LYS A 334 4.92 10.83 23.55
CA LYS A 334 5.87 11.82 23.02
C LYS A 334 5.60 12.12 21.54
N ASP A 335 6.11 13.25 21.10
CA ASP A 335 6.16 13.55 19.68
C ASP A 335 7.23 12.70 18.99
N VAL A 336 6.89 12.18 17.82
CA VAL A 336 7.82 11.38 17.01
C VAL A 336 7.79 11.82 15.56
N THR A 337 8.91 11.66 14.87
CA THR A 337 9.00 11.98 13.44
C THR A 337 9.28 10.72 12.65
N TYR A 338 8.45 10.49 11.61
CA TYR A 338 8.64 9.36 10.71
C TYR A 338 8.59 9.81 9.26
N MET A 339 9.40 9.13 8.44
CA MET A 339 9.45 9.36 7.00
C MET A 339 8.19 8.81 6.33
N LEU A 340 7.75 9.49 5.28
CA LEU A 340 6.69 9.01 4.40
C LEU A 340 7.13 7.78 3.59
N PRO A 341 6.18 6.94 3.09
CA PRO A 341 6.49 5.79 2.25
C PRO A 341 6.89 6.26 0.84
N SER A 342 8.13 6.76 0.72
CA SER A 342 8.68 7.30 -0.52
C SER A 342 8.75 6.24 -1.61
N THR A 343 8.64 6.67 -2.86
CA THR A 343 8.64 5.78 -4.03
C THR A 343 9.62 6.29 -5.08
N LEU A 344 10.55 5.43 -5.51
CA LEU A 344 11.37 5.62 -6.72
C LEU A 344 10.71 4.87 -7.87
N HIS A 345 10.51 5.55 -8.99
CA HIS A 345 9.97 4.98 -10.21
C HIS A 345 10.88 5.31 -11.38
N ILE A 346 11.32 4.29 -12.12
CA ILE A 346 12.15 4.42 -13.32
C ILE A 346 11.41 3.75 -14.46
N SER A 347 11.21 4.43 -15.58
CA SER A 347 10.46 3.90 -16.71
C SER A 347 11.09 4.26 -18.05
N TYR A 348 10.86 3.39 -19.02
CA TYR A 348 11.21 3.61 -20.41
C TYR A 348 9.99 3.29 -21.29
N TYR A 349 9.54 4.29 -22.02
CA TYR A 349 8.44 4.21 -22.98
C TYR A 349 8.99 4.24 -24.41
N ARG A 350 8.35 3.49 -25.33
CA ARG A 350 8.67 3.51 -26.74
C ARG A 350 7.46 3.26 -27.63
N HIS A 351 7.27 4.11 -28.63
CA HIS A 351 6.38 3.87 -29.76
C HIS A 351 7.02 2.86 -30.72
N LEU A 352 6.35 1.73 -30.94
CA LEU A 352 6.77 0.72 -31.92
C LEU A 352 6.12 0.95 -33.29
N THR A 353 4.80 1.10 -33.29
CA THR A 353 3.99 1.37 -34.48
C THR A 353 2.94 2.44 -34.17
N PRO A 354 2.22 2.98 -35.15
CA PRO A 354 1.12 3.91 -34.89
C PRO A 354 0.04 3.38 -33.94
N LYS A 355 -0.09 2.07 -33.80
CA LYS A 355 -1.11 1.41 -32.95
C LYS A 355 -0.54 0.75 -31.70
N VAL A 356 0.79 0.71 -31.53
CA VAL A 356 1.41 -0.05 -30.45
C VAL A 356 2.52 0.77 -29.79
N SER A 357 2.42 0.88 -28.48
CA SER A 357 3.51 1.39 -27.64
C SER A 357 3.82 0.41 -26.51
N VAL A 358 5.03 0.41 -26.04
CA VAL A 358 5.48 -0.39 -24.91
C VAL A 358 6.08 0.49 -23.83
N THR A 359 5.88 0.09 -22.59
CA THR A 359 6.53 0.70 -21.42
C THR A 359 7.12 -0.40 -20.55
N GLY A 360 8.36 -0.25 -20.15
CA GLY A 360 8.98 -1.09 -19.14
C GLY A 360 9.50 -0.23 -17.99
N GLY A 361 9.54 -0.78 -16.78
CA GLY A 361 10.05 0.01 -15.67
C GLY A 361 10.22 -0.76 -14.38
N VAL A 362 10.75 -0.05 -13.38
CA VAL A 362 10.95 -0.54 -12.02
C VAL A 362 10.37 0.48 -11.05
N ARG A 363 9.65 -0.02 -10.05
CA ARG A 363 9.13 0.77 -8.94
C ARG A 363 9.63 0.21 -7.63
N GLN A 364 10.20 1.06 -6.77
CA GLN A 364 10.62 0.73 -5.41
C GLN A 364 9.91 1.65 -4.42
N GLN A 365 9.17 1.07 -3.46
CA GLN A 365 8.73 1.77 -2.27
C GLN A 365 9.70 1.48 -1.12
N PHE A 366 10.08 2.52 -0.37
CA PHE A 366 11.03 2.40 0.74
C PHE A 366 10.29 2.07 2.04
N VAL A 367 9.72 0.86 2.09
CA VAL A 367 9.00 0.30 3.24
C VAL A 367 9.37 -1.16 3.43
N HIS A 368 9.23 -1.68 4.66
CA HIS A 368 9.50 -3.08 4.95
C HIS A 368 8.57 -4.03 4.16
N GLY A 369 9.13 -5.14 3.71
CA GLY A 369 8.39 -6.16 2.96
C GLY A 369 8.12 -5.85 1.50
N TYR A 370 8.45 -4.67 0.99
CA TYR A 370 8.33 -4.32 -0.42
C TYR A 370 9.63 -4.64 -1.18
N ILE A 371 9.53 -5.45 -2.23
CA ILE A 371 10.66 -5.71 -3.15
C ILE A 371 10.48 -4.92 -4.44
N PRO A 372 11.57 -4.58 -5.18
CA PRO A 372 11.44 -3.86 -6.44
C PRO A 372 10.42 -4.52 -7.37
N LYS A 373 9.41 -3.75 -7.81
CA LYS A 373 8.39 -4.21 -8.76
C LYS A 373 8.85 -3.88 -10.17
N VAL A 374 9.19 -4.90 -10.95
CA VAL A 374 9.49 -4.79 -12.38
C VAL A 374 8.20 -4.98 -13.16
N TYR A 375 7.96 -4.19 -14.18
CA TYR A 375 6.74 -4.27 -14.97
C TYR A 375 6.99 -4.01 -16.46
N GLY A 376 6.10 -4.56 -17.29
CA GLY A 376 5.99 -4.29 -18.72
C GLY A 376 4.52 -4.03 -19.10
N LYS A 377 4.27 -3.01 -19.90
CA LYS A 377 2.95 -2.62 -20.40
C LYS A 377 2.96 -2.53 -21.91
N LEU A 378 1.86 -2.97 -22.53
CA LEU A 378 1.60 -2.84 -23.96
C LEU A 378 0.36 -1.94 -24.14
N ALA A 379 0.49 -0.77 -24.71
CA ALA A 379 -0.66 0.04 -25.10
C ALA A 379 -1.03 -0.26 -26.54
N TYR A 380 -2.26 -0.74 -26.75
CA TYR A 380 -2.81 -1.06 -28.07
C TYR A 380 -3.98 -0.11 -28.39
N TYR A 381 -3.80 0.73 -29.38
CA TYR A 381 -4.77 1.72 -29.82
C TYR A 381 -5.78 1.05 -30.78
N LEU A 382 -6.95 0.68 -30.26
CA LEU A 382 -8.04 0.10 -31.04
C LEU A 382 -8.65 1.14 -31.98
N THR A 383 -8.88 2.34 -31.47
CA THR A 383 -9.36 3.52 -32.22
C THR A 383 -8.55 4.75 -31.82
N LYS A 384 -8.87 5.91 -32.40
CA LYS A 384 -8.27 7.21 -31.98
C LYS A 384 -8.55 7.53 -30.51
N ASP A 385 -9.67 7.06 -29.99
CA ASP A 385 -10.22 7.47 -28.72
C ASP A 385 -10.24 6.32 -27.71
N PHE A 386 -9.75 5.12 -28.07
CA PHE A 386 -9.82 3.95 -27.22
C PHE A 386 -8.52 3.13 -27.22
N VAL A 387 -7.98 2.92 -26.03
CA VAL A 387 -6.70 2.21 -25.79
C VAL A 387 -6.90 1.10 -24.79
N LEU A 388 -6.35 -0.08 -25.08
CA LEU A 388 -6.17 -1.18 -24.14
C LEU A 388 -4.72 -1.25 -23.68
N VAL A 389 -4.51 -1.50 -22.39
CA VAL A 389 -3.18 -1.56 -21.79
C VAL A 389 -3.03 -2.80 -20.91
N PRO A 390 -2.90 -4.01 -21.52
CA PRO A 390 -2.46 -5.17 -20.75
C PRO A 390 -1.05 -4.94 -20.20
N SER A 391 -0.81 -5.40 -18.98
CA SER A 391 0.50 -5.33 -18.35
C SER A 391 0.80 -6.55 -17.49
N LEU A 392 2.09 -6.83 -17.36
CA LEU A 392 2.64 -7.87 -16.51
C LEU A 392 3.61 -7.24 -15.54
N SER A 393 3.62 -7.72 -14.31
CA SER A 393 4.60 -7.27 -13.34
C SER A 393 4.99 -8.38 -12.36
N TYR A 394 6.15 -8.18 -11.71
CA TYR A 394 6.63 -9.06 -10.64
C TYR A 394 7.26 -8.23 -9.53
N GLY A 395 6.92 -8.52 -8.28
CA GLY A 395 7.46 -7.81 -7.12
C GLY A 395 6.39 -7.05 -6.33
N GLY A 396 6.81 -5.98 -5.66
CA GLY A 396 5.96 -5.28 -4.70
C GLY A 396 5.83 -6.06 -3.39
N PHE A 397 4.65 -6.09 -2.80
CA PHE A 397 4.33 -6.98 -1.68
C PHE A 397 3.95 -8.40 -2.14
N GLY A 398 3.71 -8.60 -3.43
CA GLY A 398 3.26 -9.86 -4.02
C GLY A 398 4.31 -10.59 -4.84
N LYS A 399 3.80 -11.26 -5.86
CA LYS A 399 4.58 -12.02 -6.85
C LYS A 399 4.27 -11.49 -8.26
N ALA A 400 3.84 -12.38 -9.14
CA ALA A 400 3.36 -12.01 -10.48
C ALA A 400 1.99 -11.34 -10.42
N ASP A 401 1.72 -10.47 -11.37
CA ASP A 401 0.50 -9.69 -11.46
C ASP A 401 0.20 -9.38 -12.93
N ILE A 402 -1.03 -9.63 -13.35
CA ILE A 402 -1.57 -9.26 -14.65
C ILE A 402 -2.54 -8.09 -14.42
N GLU A 403 -2.33 -7.00 -15.13
CA GLU A 403 -3.20 -5.83 -15.06
C GLU A 403 -3.84 -5.58 -16.44
N LEU A 404 -5.06 -5.08 -16.44
CA LEU A 404 -5.76 -4.63 -17.65
C LEU A 404 -6.20 -3.18 -17.50
N GLY A 405 -5.55 -2.30 -18.24
CA GLY A 405 -5.90 -0.89 -18.35
C GLY A 405 -6.78 -0.61 -19.56
N ILE A 406 -7.67 0.35 -19.43
CA ILE A 406 -8.51 0.87 -20.50
C ILE A 406 -8.50 2.40 -20.39
N ALA A 407 -8.32 3.09 -21.52
CA ALA A 407 -8.52 4.53 -21.58
C ALA A 407 -9.40 4.89 -22.78
N LYS A 408 -10.35 5.79 -22.55
CA LYS A 408 -11.25 6.31 -23.58
C LYS A 408 -11.38 7.81 -23.50
N SER A 409 -11.20 8.47 -24.64
CA SER A 409 -11.49 9.89 -24.82
C SER A 409 -12.94 10.06 -25.25
N PHE A 410 -13.70 10.82 -24.49
CA PHE A 410 -15.07 11.25 -24.83
C PHE A 410 -14.98 12.71 -25.25
N SER A 411 -15.14 13.01 -26.50
CA SER A 411 -14.86 14.34 -27.03
C SER A 411 -13.36 14.72 -26.97
N ASN A 412 -13.08 15.95 -27.36
CA ASN A 412 -11.72 16.49 -27.33
C ASN A 412 -11.24 16.87 -25.91
N HIS A 413 -12.16 16.94 -24.96
CA HIS A 413 -11.94 17.55 -23.64
C HIS A 413 -11.95 16.55 -22.48
N VAL A 414 -12.50 15.36 -22.67
CA VAL A 414 -12.71 14.40 -21.57
C VAL A 414 -11.94 13.13 -21.82
N LEU A 415 -11.12 12.72 -20.87
CA LEU A 415 -10.45 11.42 -20.84
C LEU A 415 -10.85 10.67 -19.56
N ILE A 416 -11.31 9.44 -19.73
CA ILE A 416 -11.53 8.51 -18.63
C ILE A 416 -10.60 7.32 -18.80
N SER A 417 -9.94 6.92 -17.73
CA SER A 417 -9.11 5.74 -17.73
C SER A 417 -9.34 4.91 -16.48
N THR A 418 -9.24 3.60 -16.62
CA THR A 418 -9.37 2.63 -15.54
C THR A 418 -8.33 1.55 -15.70
N ASN A 419 -7.87 0.97 -14.58
CA ASN A 419 -6.97 -0.16 -14.57
C ASN A 419 -7.44 -1.17 -13.53
N LEU A 420 -7.63 -2.42 -13.93
CA LEU A 420 -7.88 -3.56 -13.05
C LEU A 420 -6.54 -4.25 -12.78
N MET A 421 -6.11 -4.24 -11.55
CA MET A 421 -4.88 -4.87 -11.08
C MET A 421 -5.20 -6.27 -10.60
N TRP A 422 -4.29 -7.23 -10.86
CA TRP A 422 -4.53 -8.66 -10.58
C TRP A 422 -5.81 -9.15 -11.26
N PHE A 423 -5.91 -8.89 -12.55
CA PHE A 423 -7.08 -9.27 -13.35
C PHE A 423 -7.41 -10.76 -13.23
N GLU A 424 -6.41 -11.60 -13.04
CA GLU A 424 -6.56 -13.03 -12.76
C GLU A 424 -7.34 -13.35 -11.47
N TYR A 425 -7.55 -12.39 -10.56
CA TYR A 425 -8.43 -12.56 -9.40
C TYR A 425 -9.84 -13.00 -9.79
N VAL A 426 -10.36 -12.48 -10.91
CA VAL A 426 -11.71 -12.79 -11.40
C VAL A 426 -11.83 -14.27 -11.77
N ALA A 427 -10.75 -14.86 -12.29
CA ALA A 427 -10.74 -16.26 -12.75
C ALA A 427 -10.32 -17.26 -11.66
N ALA A 428 -9.44 -16.87 -10.74
CA ALA A 428 -8.81 -17.80 -9.79
C ALA A 428 -8.48 -17.16 -8.43
N PRO A 429 -9.50 -16.76 -7.63
CA PRO A 429 -9.27 -16.05 -6.36
C PRO A 429 -8.50 -16.88 -5.32
N SER A 430 -8.60 -18.20 -5.35
CA SER A 430 -7.86 -19.12 -4.47
C SER A 430 -6.37 -19.27 -4.81
N LYS A 431 -5.98 -18.89 -6.03
CA LYS A 431 -4.59 -18.99 -6.51
C LYS A 431 -3.88 -17.65 -6.51
N THR A 432 -4.60 -16.55 -6.58
CA THR A 432 -4.07 -15.18 -6.64
C THR A 432 -4.01 -14.54 -5.27
N SER A 433 -3.15 -13.53 -5.10
CA SER A 433 -2.81 -12.94 -3.80
C SER A 433 -2.85 -11.42 -3.81
N GLY A 434 -3.70 -10.85 -4.64
CA GLY A 434 -3.91 -9.42 -4.73
C GLY A 434 -5.12 -9.08 -5.59
N HIS A 435 -5.65 -7.89 -5.38
CA HIS A 435 -6.65 -7.26 -6.22
C HIS A 435 -6.58 -5.76 -6.04
N GLY A 436 -7.06 -5.05 -7.02
CA GLY A 436 -7.06 -3.60 -6.98
C GLY A 436 -7.64 -2.99 -8.23
N MET A 437 -7.87 -1.70 -8.15
CA MET A 437 -8.46 -0.94 -9.24
C MET A 437 -8.01 0.51 -9.17
N SER A 438 -7.93 1.14 -10.34
CA SER A 438 -7.75 2.60 -10.41
C SER A 438 -8.64 3.22 -11.46
N VAL A 439 -9.03 4.49 -11.26
CA VAL A 439 -9.72 5.31 -12.25
C VAL A 439 -9.20 6.73 -12.18
N ALA A 440 -9.15 7.39 -13.33
CA ALA A 440 -9.02 8.83 -13.39
C ALA A 440 -10.00 9.42 -14.43
N PHE A 441 -10.43 10.62 -14.12
CA PHE A 441 -11.17 11.51 -14.99
C PHE A 441 -10.32 12.76 -15.20
N SER A 442 -10.11 13.13 -16.46
CA SER A 442 -9.37 14.35 -16.81
C SER A 442 -10.19 15.20 -17.77
N TYR A 443 -10.21 16.51 -17.52
CA TYR A 443 -10.86 17.50 -18.35
C TYR A 443 -9.85 18.53 -18.86
N TYR A 444 -9.79 18.71 -20.16
CA TYR A 444 -8.84 19.57 -20.89
C TYR A 444 -9.54 20.83 -21.39
N PHE A 445 -8.94 22.02 -21.23
CA PHE A 445 -9.48 23.33 -21.65
C PHE A 445 -8.40 24.35 -22.05
#